data_34372bf4dd3669f285f36a5bc9a44957
#
_entry.id   34372bf4dd3669f285f36a5bc9a44957
#
_cell.length_a   1.000
_cell.length_b   1.000
_cell.length_c   1.000
_cell.angle_alpha   90.00
_cell.angle_beta   90.00
_cell.angle_gamma   90.00
#
_symmetry.space_group_name_H-M   'P 1'
#
loop_
_entity.id
_entity.type
_entity.pdbx_description
1 polymer ?
#
loop_
_entity_poly.entity_id
_entity_poly.type
_entity_poly.pdbx_seq_one_letter_code
_entity_poly.pdbx_strand_id
1 'polypeptide(L)'
;MRILVTTGMPGAGKEEFLRICQAKGAQVVRMGDIVRERVKELGLDSSDNSVGTLANEERKRYGMDIWAKRTIPFVGGDLVVIDGTRGPDEVKAFKHAFGENLQVVAIHSSPKTRFDRLRARSRGDSPTTPVEFDQREKRELTWGLGDVIATADHMVVNEGTLEDLKVEADKLLEKILAKR
;
A
#
# COMPACT_ATOMS: atom_id res chain seq x y z
N MET A 1 14.48 -14.53 -4.26
CA MET A 1 13.68 -13.26 -4.25
C MET A 1 12.36 -13.52 -3.54
N ARG A 2 11.94 -12.64 -2.64
CA ARG A 2 10.63 -12.65 -1.97
C ARG A 2 10.00 -11.30 -2.09
N ILE A 3 8.71 -11.28 -2.39
CA ILE A 3 7.98 -10.05 -2.68
C ILE A 3 6.75 -9.98 -1.79
N LEU A 4 6.63 -8.91 -1.03
CA LEU A 4 5.47 -8.59 -0.23
C LEU A 4 4.73 -7.42 -0.88
N VAL A 5 3.46 -7.58 -1.14
CA VAL A 5 2.57 -6.47 -1.51
C VAL A 5 1.85 -6.02 -0.26
N THR A 6 2.08 -4.78 0.16
CA THR A 6 1.37 -4.22 1.32
C THR A 6 0.08 -3.53 0.91
N THR A 7 -0.97 -3.79 1.66
CA THR A 7 -2.29 -3.17 1.50
C THR A 7 -2.87 -2.77 2.86
N GLY A 8 -3.94 -2.01 2.85
CA GLY A 8 -4.64 -1.57 4.06
C GLY A 8 -5.22 -0.17 3.91
N MET A 9 -6.29 0.10 4.61
CA MET A 9 -6.98 1.38 4.58
C MET A 9 -6.07 2.55 5.05
N PRO A 10 -6.33 3.80 4.65
CA PRO A 10 -5.62 4.97 5.15
C PRO A 10 -5.62 5.01 6.68
N GLY A 11 -4.45 5.30 7.29
CA GLY A 11 -4.31 5.31 8.75
C GLY A 11 -4.05 3.96 9.42
N ALA A 12 -4.06 2.84 8.69
CA ALA A 12 -3.85 1.50 9.24
C ALA A 12 -2.41 1.25 9.77
N GLY A 13 -1.42 2.08 9.41
CA GLY A 13 -0.04 1.93 9.89
C GLY A 13 0.91 1.28 8.88
N LYS A 14 0.57 1.23 7.60
CA LYS A 14 1.44 0.68 6.55
C LYS A 14 2.86 1.27 6.56
N GLU A 15 2.99 2.60 6.74
CA GLU A 15 4.30 3.25 6.74
C GLU A 15 5.23 2.72 7.84
N GLU A 16 4.69 2.45 9.02
CA GLU A 16 5.48 1.87 10.12
C GLU A 16 5.87 0.41 9.82
N PHE A 17 4.96 -0.36 9.22
CA PHE A 17 5.28 -1.71 8.74
C PHE A 17 6.39 -1.70 7.68
N LEU A 18 6.36 -0.76 6.73
CA LEU A 18 7.42 -0.59 5.73
C LEU A 18 8.77 -0.28 6.37
N ARG A 19 8.82 0.59 7.40
CA ARG A 19 10.05 0.90 8.14
C ARG A 19 10.63 -0.34 8.82
N ILE A 20 9.76 -1.17 9.39
CA ILE A 20 10.19 -2.44 10.00
C ILE A 20 10.79 -3.37 8.95
N CYS A 21 10.14 -3.51 7.79
CA CYS A 21 10.68 -4.29 6.67
C CYS A 21 12.03 -3.75 6.18
N GLN A 22 12.18 -2.42 6.05
CA GLN A 22 13.44 -1.79 5.65
C GLN A 22 14.56 -2.05 6.66
N ALA A 23 14.27 -2.02 7.95
CA ALA A 23 15.23 -2.37 9.00
C ALA A 23 15.71 -3.84 8.91
N LYS A 24 14.94 -4.71 8.27
CA LYS A 24 15.28 -6.12 7.96
C LYS A 24 15.94 -6.28 6.58
N GLY A 25 16.31 -5.19 5.93
CA GLY A 25 17.00 -5.21 4.63
C GLY A 25 16.07 -5.27 3.41
N ALA A 26 14.76 -5.08 3.58
CA ALA A 26 13.85 -5.04 2.44
C ALA A 26 14.02 -3.76 1.62
N GLN A 27 14.05 -3.91 0.29
CA GLN A 27 13.83 -2.80 -0.62
C GLN A 27 12.34 -2.44 -0.61
N VAL A 28 12.02 -1.15 -0.51
CA VAL A 28 10.65 -0.67 -0.64
C VAL A 28 10.46 0.01 -1.98
N VAL A 29 9.48 -0.47 -2.75
CA VAL A 29 9.06 0.12 -4.03
C VAL A 29 7.66 0.69 -3.85
N ARG A 30 7.52 2.01 -3.96
CA ARG A 30 6.23 2.68 -3.80
C ARG A 30 5.61 2.99 -5.14
N MET A 31 4.45 2.43 -5.42
CA MET A 31 3.68 2.75 -6.63
C MET A 31 3.35 4.24 -6.73
N GLY A 32 3.13 4.89 -5.60
CA GLY A 32 2.90 6.34 -5.55
C GLY A 32 4.06 7.17 -6.08
N ASP A 33 5.30 6.71 -5.93
CA ASP A 33 6.48 7.42 -6.47
C ASP A 33 6.53 7.30 -8.00
N ILE A 34 6.14 6.14 -8.54
CA ILE A 34 6.01 5.93 -10.00
C ILE A 34 4.95 6.88 -10.59
N VAL A 35 3.83 7.07 -9.87
CA VAL A 35 2.80 8.05 -10.30
C VAL A 35 3.35 9.48 -10.26
N ARG A 36 4.05 9.86 -9.20
CA ARG A 36 4.66 11.20 -9.07
C ARG A 36 5.70 11.48 -10.13
N GLU A 37 6.51 10.49 -10.46
CA GLU A 37 7.49 10.63 -11.55
C GLU A 37 6.77 10.87 -12.88
N ARG A 38 5.68 10.15 -13.14
CA ARG A 38 4.88 10.36 -14.35
C ARG A 38 4.24 11.75 -14.40
N VAL A 39 3.80 12.30 -13.25
CA VAL A 39 3.32 13.69 -13.14
C VAL A 39 4.40 14.68 -13.58
N LYS A 40 5.63 14.48 -13.12
CA LYS A 40 6.78 15.33 -13.48
C LYS A 40 7.13 15.23 -14.97
N GLU A 41 7.18 14.01 -15.53
CA GLU A 41 7.43 13.78 -16.96
C GLU A 41 6.44 14.54 -17.85
N LEU A 42 5.18 14.64 -17.40
CA LEU A 42 4.12 15.34 -18.12
C LEU A 42 4.09 16.86 -17.84
N GLY A 43 5.00 17.37 -17.00
CA GLY A 43 5.05 18.80 -16.62
C GLY A 43 3.82 19.26 -15.81
N LEU A 44 3.11 18.33 -15.15
CA LEU A 44 1.94 18.66 -14.34
C LEU A 44 2.37 19.09 -12.93
N ASP A 45 1.45 19.83 -12.27
CA ASP A 45 1.61 20.20 -10.86
C ASP A 45 1.70 18.93 -9.97
N SER A 46 2.65 18.92 -9.04
CA SER A 46 2.92 17.79 -8.15
C SER A 46 2.03 17.76 -6.90
N SER A 47 0.90 18.48 -6.89
CA SER A 47 -0.08 18.39 -5.81
C SER A 47 -0.71 16.99 -5.71
N ASP A 48 -1.15 16.62 -4.52
CA ASP A 48 -1.80 15.32 -4.30
C ASP A 48 -3.08 15.16 -5.16
N ASN A 49 -3.76 16.28 -5.48
CA ASN A 49 -4.91 16.27 -6.36
C ASN A 49 -4.52 15.91 -7.80
N SER A 50 -3.47 16.52 -8.34
CA SER A 50 -2.95 16.22 -9.69
C SER A 50 -2.45 14.78 -9.79
N VAL A 51 -1.71 14.31 -8.78
CA VAL A 51 -1.25 12.91 -8.69
C VAL A 51 -2.44 11.94 -8.70
N GLY A 52 -3.47 12.21 -7.88
CA GLY A 52 -4.66 11.37 -7.81
C GLY A 52 -5.47 11.37 -9.11
N THR A 53 -5.62 12.54 -9.73
CA THR A 53 -6.32 12.70 -11.01
C THR A 53 -5.63 11.92 -12.12
N LEU A 54 -4.32 12.14 -12.32
CA LEU A 54 -3.54 11.39 -13.31
C LEU A 54 -3.61 9.88 -13.08
N ALA A 55 -3.47 9.46 -11.82
CA ALA A 55 -3.55 8.04 -11.50
C ALA A 55 -4.87 7.41 -11.94
N ASN A 56 -5.98 8.11 -11.75
CA ASN A 56 -7.30 7.64 -12.14
C ASN A 56 -7.53 7.69 -13.67
N GLU A 57 -7.08 8.76 -14.33
CA GLU A 57 -7.20 8.89 -15.78
C GLU A 57 -6.42 7.80 -16.51
N GLU A 58 -5.20 7.51 -16.06
CA GLU A 58 -4.40 6.46 -16.67
C GLU A 58 -4.95 5.06 -16.39
N ARG A 59 -5.56 4.80 -15.21
CA ARG A 59 -6.31 3.55 -14.99
C ARG A 59 -7.47 3.40 -15.96
N LYS A 60 -8.25 4.47 -16.19
CA LYS A 60 -9.35 4.45 -17.14
C LYS A 60 -8.89 4.20 -18.58
N ARG A 61 -7.74 4.76 -18.95
CA ARG A 61 -7.21 4.71 -20.32
C ARG A 61 -6.47 3.42 -20.63
N TYR A 62 -5.68 2.90 -19.68
CA TYR A 62 -4.73 1.81 -19.91
C TYR A 62 -5.03 0.54 -19.12
N GLY A 63 -6.07 0.54 -18.29
CA GLY A 63 -6.47 -0.58 -17.43
C GLY A 63 -6.14 -0.36 -15.96
N MET A 64 -6.91 -1.02 -15.09
CA MET A 64 -6.79 -0.88 -13.63
C MET A 64 -5.43 -1.35 -13.09
N ASP A 65 -4.71 -2.16 -13.84
CA ASP A 65 -3.40 -2.72 -13.50
C ASP A 65 -2.19 -1.90 -14.01
N ILE A 66 -2.44 -0.75 -14.66
CA ILE A 66 -1.38 0.04 -15.31
C ILE A 66 -0.23 0.41 -14.36
N TRP A 67 -0.55 0.79 -13.12
CA TRP A 67 0.47 1.20 -12.17
C TRP A 67 1.27 0.01 -11.63
N ALA A 68 0.66 -1.16 -11.50
CA ALA A 68 1.39 -2.39 -11.20
C ALA A 68 2.35 -2.74 -12.34
N LYS A 69 1.91 -2.70 -13.59
CA LYS A 69 2.76 -2.95 -14.76
C LYS A 69 3.96 -2.01 -14.84
N ARG A 70 3.76 -0.73 -14.51
CA ARG A 70 4.86 0.25 -14.47
C ARG A 70 5.78 0.09 -13.26
N THR A 71 5.30 -0.54 -12.20
CA THR A 71 6.10 -0.78 -10.99
C THR A 71 6.99 -2.02 -11.12
N ILE A 72 6.53 -3.06 -11.83
CA ILE A 72 7.23 -4.33 -12.01
C ILE A 72 8.72 -4.16 -12.41
N PRO A 73 9.11 -3.29 -13.36
CA PRO A 73 10.51 -3.12 -13.76
C PRO A 73 11.45 -2.63 -12.63
N PHE A 74 10.92 -2.06 -11.57
CA PHE A 74 11.69 -1.55 -10.43
C PHE A 74 11.83 -2.55 -9.28
N VAL A 75 11.21 -3.72 -9.42
CA VAL A 75 11.22 -4.76 -8.39
C VAL A 75 12.41 -5.68 -8.61
N GLY A 76 13.40 -5.61 -7.71
CA GLY A 76 14.60 -6.47 -7.75
C GLY A 76 15.27 -6.57 -6.39
N GLY A 77 15.96 -7.69 -6.13
CA GLY A 77 16.62 -7.97 -4.85
C GLY A 77 16.05 -9.19 -4.13
N ASP A 78 16.58 -9.50 -2.95
CA ASP A 78 16.22 -10.73 -2.22
C ASP A 78 14.89 -10.61 -1.48
N LEU A 79 14.63 -9.44 -0.89
CA LEU A 79 13.39 -9.12 -0.20
C LEU A 79 12.89 -7.74 -0.67
N VAL A 80 11.69 -7.70 -1.25
CA VAL A 80 11.08 -6.47 -1.76
C VAL A 80 9.70 -6.30 -1.17
N VAL A 81 9.36 -5.08 -0.79
CA VAL A 81 8.02 -4.70 -0.38
C VAL A 81 7.46 -3.68 -1.36
N ILE A 82 6.38 -4.02 -2.02
CA ILE A 82 5.63 -3.12 -2.92
C ILE A 82 4.52 -2.45 -2.10
N ASP A 83 4.51 -1.13 -2.06
CA ASP A 83 3.50 -0.34 -1.36
C ASP A 83 2.61 0.44 -2.32
N GLY A 84 1.36 0.62 -1.92
CA GLY A 84 0.40 1.47 -2.63
C GLY A 84 -0.59 0.72 -3.52
N THR A 85 -0.64 -0.61 -3.45
CA THR A 85 -1.64 -1.43 -4.15
C THR A 85 -3.04 -1.13 -3.63
N ARG A 86 -3.96 -0.87 -4.55
CA ARG A 86 -5.32 -0.41 -4.24
C ARG A 86 -6.43 -1.30 -4.79
N GLY A 87 -6.13 -2.17 -5.74
CA GLY A 87 -7.14 -2.99 -6.39
C GLY A 87 -6.68 -4.41 -6.75
N PRO A 88 -7.64 -5.33 -6.93
CA PRO A 88 -7.34 -6.73 -7.23
C PRO A 88 -6.63 -6.92 -8.57
N ASP A 89 -6.84 -6.05 -9.56
CA ASP A 89 -6.17 -6.17 -10.85
C ASP A 89 -4.66 -5.86 -10.75
N GLU A 90 -4.26 -4.93 -9.87
CA GLU A 90 -2.87 -4.68 -9.56
C GLU A 90 -2.22 -5.92 -8.90
N VAL A 91 -2.91 -6.56 -7.94
CA VAL A 91 -2.45 -7.81 -7.32
C VAL A 91 -2.31 -8.94 -8.35
N LYS A 92 -3.29 -9.08 -9.25
CA LYS A 92 -3.22 -10.07 -10.35
C LYS A 92 -2.00 -9.84 -11.25
N ALA A 93 -1.72 -8.58 -11.61
CA ALA A 93 -0.55 -8.23 -12.43
C ALA A 93 0.76 -8.60 -11.71
N PHE A 94 0.88 -8.31 -10.42
CA PHE A 94 2.04 -8.71 -9.63
C PHE A 94 2.15 -10.24 -9.48
N LYS A 95 1.04 -10.94 -9.21
CA LYS A 95 1.02 -12.42 -9.13
C LYS A 95 1.42 -13.05 -10.46
N HIS A 96 0.99 -12.47 -11.59
CA HIS A 96 1.41 -12.94 -12.91
C HIS A 96 2.93 -12.77 -13.14
N ALA A 97 3.50 -11.66 -12.70
CA ALA A 97 4.92 -11.36 -12.90
C ALA A 97 5.84 -12.17 -11.96
N PHE A 98 5.42 -12.45 -10.74
CA PHE A 98 6.30 -12.96 -9.68
C PHE A 98 5.90 -14.34 -9.13
N GLY A 99 4.71 -14.84 -9.49
CA GLY A 99 4.24 -16.17 -9.12
C GLY A 99 4.20 -16.41 -7.61
N GLU A 100 4.67 -17.56 -7.20
CA GLU A 100 4.70 -18.02 -5.80
C GLU A 100 5.65 -17.22 -4.89
N ASN A 101 6.50 -16.37 -5.46
CA ASN A 101 7.40 -15.50 -4.70
C ASN A 101 6.68 -14.30 -4.06
N LEU A 102 5.42 -14.05 -4.45
CA LEU A 102 4.63 -12.92 -4.00
C LEU A 102 3.61 -13.33 -2.94
N GLN A 103 3.55 -12.55 -1.87
CA GLN A 103 2.52 -12.66 -0.84
C GLN A 103 1.93 -11.28 -0.54
N VAL A 104 0.63 -11.23 -0.30
CA VAL A 104 -0.09 -10.00 0.06
C VAL A 104 -0.21 -9.91 1.57
N VAL A 105 0.21 -8.78 2.13
CA VAL A 105 0.13 -8.48 3.57
C VAL A 105 -0.83 -7.31 3.77
N ALA A 106 -1.95 -7.56 4.42
CA ALA A 106 -2.89 -6.53 4.83
C ALA A 106 -2.55 -6.00 6.23
N ILE A 107 -2.45 -4.67 6.36
CA ILE A 107 -2.36 -4.00 7.65
C ILE A 107 -3.73 -3.45 7.97
N HIS A 108 -4.30 -3.88 9.10
CA HIS A 108 -5.66 -3.54 9.48
C HIS A 108 -5.71 -2.77 10.81
N SER A 109 -6.55 -1.76 10.88
CA SER A 109 -7.00 -1.11 12.11
C SER A 109 -8.46 -0.68 11.96
N SER A 110 -9.17 -0.59 13.06
CA SER A 110 -10.57 -0.15 13.08
C SER A 110 -10.73 1.28 12.53
N PRO A 111 -11.89 1.65 12.00
CA PRO A 111 -12.15 2.99 11.48
C PRO A 111 -11.85 4.09 12.51
N LYS A 112 -12.23 3.87 13.78
CA LYS A 112 -11.97 4.82 14.87
C LYS A 112 -10.47 5.06 15.05
N THR A 113 -9.68 4.00 15.20
CA THR A 113 -8.22 4.07 15.37
C THR A 113 -7.57 4.78 14.18
N ARG A 114 -8.02 4.49 12.95
CA ARG A 114 -7.47 5.09 11.73
C ARG A 114 -7.81 6.58 11.64
N PHE A 115 -9.03 6.97 11.98
CA PHE A 115 -9.44 8.38 12.00
C PHE A 115 -8.61 9.18 13.01
N ASP A 116 -8.47 8.67 14.24
CA ASP A 116 -7.67 9.31 15.29
C ASP A 116 -6.21 9.51 14.85
N ARG A 117 -5.60 8.48 14.26
CA ARG A 117 -4.23 8.55 13.72
C ARG A 117 -4.06 9.53 12.57
N LEU A 118 -5.03 9.59 11.65
CA LEU A 118 -4.99 10.52 10.51
C LEU A 118 -5.09 11.96 10.98
N ARG A 119 -5.96 12.25 11.96
CA ARG A 119 -6.06 13.59 12.57
C ARG A 119 -4.75 13.99 13.27
N ALA A 120 -4.16 13.09 14.03
CA ALA A 120 -2.92 13.35 14.76
C ALA A 120 -1.72 13.64 13.83
N ARG A 121 -1.72 13.12 12.59
CA ARG A 121 -0.63 13.35 11.61
C ARG A 121 -0.55 14.78 11.09
N SER A 122 -1.64 15.53 11.10
CA SER A 122 -1.72 16.93 10.62
C SER A 122 -1.09 17.18 9.23
N ARG A 123 -1.16 16.17 8.33
CA ARG A 123 -0.72 16.34 6.93
C ARG A 123 -1.81 17.07 6.14
N GLY A 124 -1.43 17.77 5.07
CA GLY A 124 -2.38 18.54 4.26
C GLY A 124 -3.53 17.72 3.64
N ASP A 125 -3.39 16.39 3.55
CA ASP A 125 -4.42 15.45 3.08
C ASP A 125 -5.20 14.75 4.21
N SER A 126 -4.94 15.12 5.48
CA SER A 126 -5.60 14.48 6.63
C SER A 126 -7.05 14.92 6.76
N PRO A 127 -8.01 13.97 6.91
CA PRO A 127 -9.40 14.33 7.16
C PRO A 127 -9.52 15.02 8.53
N THR A 128 -10.18 16.15 8.56
CA THR A 128 -10.42 16.92 9.79
C THR A 128 -11.77 16.60 10.40
N THR A 129 -12.70 16.11 9.59
CA THR A 129 -14.06 15.76 9.99
C THR A 129 -14.38 14.28 9.71
N PRO A 130 -15.36 13.68 10.42
CA PRO A 130 -15.85 12.32 10.11
C PRO A 130 -16.37 12.21 8.67
N VAL A 131 -16.99 13.26 8.14
CA VAL A 131 -17.53 13.25 6.77
C VAL A 131 -16.41 13.13 5.73
N GLU A 132 -15.33 13.89 5.89
CA GLU A 132 -14.15 13.78 5.01
C GLU A 132 -13.50 12.41 5.12
N PHE A 133 -13.45 11.84 6.32
CA PHE A 133 -12.96 10.50 6.53
C PHE A 133 -13.79 9.46 5.78
N ASP A 134 -15.12 9.50 5.93
CA ASP A 134 -16.03 8.58 5.23
C ASP A 134 -15.96 8.71 3.71
N GLN A 135 -15.81 9.92 3.19
CA GLN A 135 -15.62 10.15 1.76
C GLN A 135 -14.31 9.52 1.25
N ARG A 136 -13.23 9.64 2.03
CA ARG A 136 -11.95 9.01 1.72
C ARG A 136 -12.05 7.49 1.75
N GLU A 137 -12.68 6.92 2.78
CA GLU A 137 -12.93 5.48 2.90
C GLU A 137 -13.70 4.94 1.68
N LYS A 138 -14.81 5.56 1.32
CA LYS A 138 -15.62 5.17 0.16
C LYS A 138 -14.79 5.19 -1.13
N ARG A 139 -13.98 6.23 -1.33
CA ARG A 139 -13.11 6.34 -2.51
C ARG A 139 -12.12 5.17 -2.61
N GLU A 140 -11.44 4.83 -1.51
CA GLU A 140 -10.51 3.70 -1.49
C GLU A 140 -11.22 2.36 -1.75
N LEU A 141 -12.40 2.18 -1.19
CA LEU A 141 -13.21 0.98 -1.40
C LEU A 141 -13.70 0.82 -2.84
N THR A 142 -14.01 1.93 -3.54
CA THR A 142 -14.42 1.86 -4.97
C THR A 142 -13.33 1.33 -5.89
N TRP A 143 -12.07 1.36 -5.48
CA TRP A 143 -10.97 0.75 -6.24
C TRP A 143 -10.76 -0.74 -5.96
N GLY A 144 -11.55 -1.31 -5.05
CA GLY A 144 -11.46 -2.72 -4.66
C GLY A 144 -10.46 -2.97 -3.54
N LEU A 145 -10.07 -1.93 -2.77
CA LEU A 145 -9.12 -2.10 -1.66
C LEU A 145 -9.65 -3.07 -0.60
N GLY A 146 -10.97 -3.09 -0.37
CA GLY A 146 -11.61 -4.05 0.53
C GLY A 146 -11.40 -5.50 0.09
N ASP A 147 -11.50 -5.77 -1.22
CA ASP A 147 -11.30 -7.11 -1.77
C ASP A 147 -9.83 -7.56 -1.59
N VAL A 148 -8.88 -6.65 -1.80
CA VAL A 148 -7.45 -6.95 -1.60
C VAL A 148 -7.16 -7.26 -0.12
N ILE A 149 -7.76 -6.51 0.81
CA ILE A 149 -7.61 -6.75 2.25
C ILE A 149 -8.22 -8.10 2.64
N ALA A 150 -9.43 -8.41 2.16
CA ALA A 150 -10.14 -9.63 2.48
C ALA A 150 -9.48 -10.89 1.92
N THR A 151 -8.74 -10.76 0.81
CA THR A 151 -8.06 -11.88 0.11
C THR A 151 -6.55 -11.91 0.33
N ALA A 152 -6.03 -11.12 1.28
CA ALA A 152 -4.61 -11.10 1.60
C ALA A 152 -4.13 -12.43 2.20
N ASP A 153 -2.89 -12.81 1.87
CA ASP A 153 -2.27 -14.05 2.38
C ASP A 153 -1.96 -13.94 3.88
N HIS A 154 -1.73 -12.70 4.36
CA HIS A 154 -1.46 -12.40 5.76
C HIS A 154 -2.17 -11.11 6.19
N MET A 155 -2.58 -11.07 7.45
CA MET A 155 -3.14 -9.87 8.08
C MET A 155 -2.40 -9.54 9.36
N VAL A 156 -1.97 -8.29 9.48
CA VAL A 156 -1.41 -7.71 10.71
C VAL A 156 -2.44 -6.74 11.28
N VAL A 157 -2.97 -7.06 12.45
CA VAL A 157 -3.92 -6.19 13.17
C VAL A 157 -3.12 -5.19 14.01
N ASN A 158 -3.29 -3.91 13.71
CA ASN A 158 -2.56 -2.80 14.33
C ASN A 158 -3.52 -1.91 15.14
N GLU A 159 -4.01 -2.41 16.26
CA GLU A 159 -4.86 -1.65 17.21
C GLU A 159 -4.10 -1.18 18.47
N GLY A 160 -2.92 -1.74 18.70
CA GLY A 160 -2.09 -1.48 19.87
C GLY A 160 -1.06 -0.38 19.66
N THR A 161 0.03 -0.50 20.40
CA THR A 161 1.19 0.38 20.36
C THR A 161 2.07 0.13 19.12
N LEU A 162 3.03 1.01 18.89
CA LEU A 162 4.06 0.79 17.86
C LEU A 162 4.91 -0.46 18.16
N GLU A 163 5.15 -0.75 19.44
CA GLU A 163 5.92 -1.93 19.84
C GLU A 163 5.15 -3.23 19.56
N ASP A 164 3.83 -3.24 19.78
CA ASP A 164 2.98 -4.38 19.41
C ASP A 164 3.03 -4.62 17.90
N LEU A 165 2.96 -3.56 17.09
CA LEU A 165 3.09 -3.67 15.63
C LEU A 165 4.45 -4.25 15.23
N LYS A 166 5.55 -3.83 15.88
CA LYS A 166 6.89 -4.37 15.58
C LYS A 166 6.96 -5.86 15.88
N VAL A 167 6.46 -6.29 17.03
CA VAL A 167 6.45 -7.70 17.42
C VAL A 167 5.67 -8.54 16.41
N GLU A 168 4.48 -8.11 16.00
CA GLU A 168 3.67 -8.83 15.03
C GLU A 168 4.29 -8.83 13.62
N ALA A 169 4.88 -7.71 13.19
CA ALA A 169 5.58 -7.61 11.92
C ALA A 169 6.84 -8.51 11.90
N ASP A 170 7.62 -8.52 12.98
CA ASP A 170 8.81 -9.38 13.09
C ASP A 170 8.45 -10.87 13.01
N LYS A 171 7.45 -11.32 13.78
CA LYS A 171 6.93 -12.70 13.70
C LYS A 171 6.49 -13.08 12.28
N LEU A 172 5.78 -12.17 11.60
CA LEU A 172 5.33 -12.41 10.24
C LEU A 172 6.51 -12.53 9.28
N LEU A 173 7.47 -11.60 9.36
CA LEU A 173 8.65 -11.61 8.50
C LEU A 173 9.51 -12.86 8.72
N GLU A 174 9.73 -13.29 9.96
CA GLU A 174 10.42 -14.53 10.28
C GLU A 174 9.72 -15.75 9.65
N LYS A 175 8.38 -15.82 9.77
CA LYS A 175 7.59 -16.89 9.15
C LYS A 175 7.72 -16.92 7.62
N ILE A 176 7.68 -15.73 6.99
CA ILE A 176 7.81 -15.58 5.53
C ILE A 176 9.24 -15.93 5.09
N LEU A 177 10.24 -15.49 5.83
CA LEU A 177 11.64 -15.71 5.51
C LEU A 177 12.09 -17.16 5.77
N ALA A 178 11.50 -17.88 6.71
CA ALA A 178 11.79 -19.27 7.01
C ALA A 178 11.26 -20.26 5.96
N LYS A 179 10.20 -19.91 5.22
CA LYS A 179 9.71 -20.76 4.12
C LYS A 179 10.71 -20.73 2.96
N ARG A 180 11.38 -21.84 2.70
CA ARG A 180 12.27 -22.05 1.53
C ARG A 180 11.46 -22.35 0.28
#